data_0a0fabc6822316dd100a61428f8c6d62
#
_entry.id   0a0fabc6822316dd100a61428f8c6d62
#
_cell.length_a   1.000
_cell.length_b   1.000
_cell.length_c   1.000
_cell.angle_alpha   90.00
_cell.angle_beta   90.00
_cell.angle_gamma   90.00
#
_symmetry.space_group_name_H-M   'P 1'
#
loop_
_entity.id
_entity.type
_entity.pdbx_description
1 polymer ?
#
loop_
_entity_poly.entity_id
_entity_poly.type
_entity_poly.pdbx_seq_one_letter_code
_entity_poly.pdbx_strand_id
1 'polypeptide(L)'
;IEDEAGVLAACVAQEAGARMVVMHGRSRACRFKGQASYEKIQLAKQKLNIPLLVNGDIDSLASAQKARKISGADGVMIGRGAIGQPWIFAELAGKPLLNRQQQLKIMLRHLKLMHEFYGPEQGMRIARKHIEAYLGRLGASHLCREFMSLDSADAQVVWLSLQSKGALAFTSNLHVVNEDHKQMNSAA
;
A
#
# COMPACT_ATOMS: atom_id res chain seq x y z
N ILE A 1 -17.12 7.20 24.23
CA ILE A 1 -16.37 6.36 25.20
C ILE A 1 -15.17 5.68 24.50
N GLU A 2 -15.34 5.05 23.34
CA GLU A 2 -14.22 4.39 22.64
C GLU A 2 -13.14 5.37 22.13
N ASP A 3 -13.51 6.57 21.79
CA ASP A 3 -12.60 7.59 21.26
C ASP A 3 -11.68 8.15 22.36
N GLU A 4 -12.22 8.35 23.54
CA GLU A 4 -11.45 8.78 24.71
C GLU A 4 -10.48 7.71 25.20
N ALA A 5 -10.84 6.43 25.11
CA ALA A 5 -9.98 5.31 25.51
C ALA A 5 -8.70 5.25 24.67
N GLY A 6 -8.78 5.48 23.37
CA GLY A 6 -7.61 5.51 22.48
C GLY A 6 -6.68 6.70 22.80
N VAL A 7 -7.23 7.86 23.08
CA VAL A 7 -6.47 9.05 23.48
C VAL A 7 -5.79 8.83 24.83
N LEU A 8 -6.54 8.31 25.81
CA LEU A 8 -6.02 8.00 27.14
C LEU A 8 -4.87 6.97 27.06
N ALA A 9 -5.05 5.89 26.28
CA ALA A 9 -4.01 4.88 26.10
C ALA A 9 -2.73 5.47 25.50
N ALA A 10 -2.85 6.41 24.56
CA ALA A 10 -1.70 7.10 23.99
C ALA A 10 -0.97 7.97 25.02
N CYS A 11 -1.70 8.69 25.88
CA CYS A 11 -1.11 9.47 26.97
C CYS A 11 -0.40 8.57 27.99
N VAL A 12 -1.04 7.48 28.42
CA VAL A 12 -0.43 6.51 29.35
C VAL A 12 0.83 5.90 28.76
N ALA A 13 0.83 5.58 27.46
CA ALA A 13 2.03 5.07 26.78
C ALA A 13 3.18 6.10 26.82
N GLN A 14 2.89 7.38 26.58
CA GLN A 14 3.88 8.45 26.70
C GLN A 14 4.43 8.57 28.14
N GLU A 15 3.56 8.56 29.15
CA GLU A 15 3.97 8.61 30.56
C GLU A 15 4.80 7.40 30.97
N ALA A 16 4.52 6.23 30.39
CA ALA A 16 5.31 5.01 30.57
C ALA A 16 6.64 5.01 29.80
N GLY A 17 7.00 6.09 29.10
CA GLY A 17 8.28 6.25 28.42
C GLY A 17 8.28 5.88 26.93
N ALA A 18 7.13 5.71 26.28
CA ALA A 18 7.09 5.56 24.84
C ALA A 18 7.68 6.80 24.15
N ARG A 19 8.49 6.60 23.14
CA ARG A 19 9.14 7.70 22.39
C ARG A 19 8.41 8.05 21.08
N MET A 20 7.43 7.28 20.71
CA MET A 20 6.56 7.48 19.54
C MET A 20 5.29 6.65 19.72
N VAL A 21 4.17 7.15 19.21
CA VAL A 21 2.89 6.42 19.18
C VAL A 21 2.41 6.28 17.73
N VAL A 22 1.84 5.13 17.41
CA VAL A 22 1.11 4.89 16.16
C VAL A 22 -0.36 4.68 16.49
N MET A 23 -1.26 5.47 15.88
CA MET A 23 -2.69 5.32 16.09
C MET A 23 -3.41 4.94 14.81
N HIS A 24 -4.25 3.91 14.89
CA HIS A 24 -5.10 3.49 13.78
C HIS A 24 -6.46 4.20 13.84
N GLY A 25 -6.90 4.77 12.72
CA GLY A 25 -8.16 5.54 12.62
C GLY A 25 -9.46 4.70 12.75
N ARG A 26 -9.39 3.42 13.11
CA ARG A 26 -10.56 2.57 13.41
C ARG A 26 -10.45 1.96 14.80
N SER A 27 -11.60 1.85 15.47
CA SER A 27 -11.69 1.09 16.71
C SER A 27 -11.59 -0.42 16.44
N ARG A 28 -11.25 -1.19 17.48
CA ARG A 28 -11.23 -2.65 17.43
C ARG A 28 -12.61 -3.24 17.07
N ALA A 29 -13.70 -2.60 17.52
CA ALA A 29 -15.07 -3.01 17.21
C ALA A 29 -15.42 -2.86 15.74
N CYS A 30 -14.93 -1.83 15.06
CA CYS A 30 -15.14 -1.62 13.63
C CYS A 30 -14.40 -2.65 12.77
N ARG A 31 -13.39 -3.32 13.32
CA ARG A 31 -12.48 -4.22 12.57
C ARG A 31 -11.95 -3.52 11.32
N PHE A 32 -12.29 -4.02 10.12
CA PHE A 32 -11.89 -3.44 8.83
C PHE A 32 -13.05 -2.79 8.06
N LYS A 33 -14.22 -2.62 8.72
CA LYS A 33 -15.41 -2.02 8.10
C LYS A 33 -15.35 -0.49 8.22
N GLY A 34 -15.96 0.21 7.26
CA GLY A 34 -15.98 1.67 7.22
C GLY A 34 -14.64 2.32 6.85
N GLN A 35 -14.56 3.63 6.97
CA GLN A 35 -13.35 4.42 6.72
C GLN A 35 -12.62 4.74 8.02
N ALA A 36 -11.31 4.96 7.95
CA ALA A 36 -10.52 5.43 9.07
C ALA A 36 -10.90 6.90 9.39
N SER A 37 -11.17 7.20 10.68
CA SER A 37 -11.40 8.57 11.16
C SER A 37 -10.07 9.16 11.62
N TYR A 38 -9.64 10.22 10.96
CA TYR A 38 -8.40 10.92 11.31
C TYR A 38 -8.63 12.04 12.33
N GLU A 39 -9.86 12.54 12.43
CA GLU A 39 -10.29 13.55 13.40
C GLU A 39 -10.09 13.06 14.83
N LYS A 40 -10.36 11.78 15.09
CA LYS A 40 -10.15 11.15 16.40
C LYS A 40 -8.66 11.10 16.78
N ILE A 41 -7.79 10.91 15.81
CA ILE A 41 -6.33 10.92 16.01
C ILE A 41 -5.84 12.33 16.34
N GLN A 42 -6.47 13.37 15.80
CA GLN A 42 -6.16 14.78 16.11
C GLN A 42 -6.28 15.08 17.60
N LEU A 43 -7.29 14.52 18.27
CA LEU A 43 -7.49 14.69 19.72
C LEU A 43 -6.30 14.15 20.53
N ALA A 44 -5.74 13.01 20.10
CA ALA A 44 -4.53 12.46 20.72
C ALA A 44 -3.31 13.34 20.43
N LYS A 45 -3.15 13.83 19.20
CA LYS A 45 -2.02 14.69 18.82
C LYS A 45 -1.96 15.96 19.66
N GLN A 46 -3.09 16.53 20.03
CA GLN A 46 -3.16 17.72 20.89
C GLN A 46 -2.64 17.48 22.32
N LYS A 47 -2.63 16.23 22.78
CA LYS A 47 -2.21 15.84 24.14
C LYS A 47 -0.82 15.21 24.20
N LEU A 48 -0.25 14.83 23.05
CA LEU A 48 1.04 14.16 22.98
C LEU A 48 2.17 15.14 22.67
N ASN A 49 3.27 15.03 23.41
CA ASN A 49 4.53 15.74 23.17
C ASN A 49 5.55 14.91 22.38
N ILE A 50 5.24 13.64 22.14
CA ILE A 50 6.07 12.72 21.34
C ILE A 50 5.49 12.57 19.93
N PRO A 51 6.30 12.11 18.95
CA PRO A 51 5.82 11.87 17.59
C PRO A 51 4.63 10.93 17.54
N LEU A 52 3.63 11.30 16.74
CA LEU A 52 2.43 10.51 16.46
C LEU A 52 2.39 10.17 14.97
N LEU A 53 2.29 8.89 14.64
CA LEU A 53 2.05 8.42 13.28
C LEU A 53 0.58 8.02 13.11
N VAL A 54 -0.05 8.51 12.05
CA VAL A 54 -1.41 8.11 11.69
C VAL A 54 -1.39 6.86 10.82
N ASN A 55 -2.28 5.91 11.10
CA ASN A 55 -2.46 4.67 10.33
C ASN A 55 -3.94 4.47 9.97
N GLY A 56 -4.18 3.80 8.86
CA GLY A 56 -5.51 3.43 8.33
C GLY A 56 -5.76 4.03 6.95
N ASP A 57 -6.18 3.20 6.00
CA ASP A 57 -6.58 3.57 4.62
C ASP A 57 -5.59 4.45 3.85
N ILE A 58 -4.30 4.28 4.13
CA ILE A 58 -3.23 5.01 3.46
C ILE A 58 -2.61 4.09 2.40
N ASP A 59 -2.82 4.43 1.13
CA ASP A 59 -2.41 3.63 -0.03
C ASP A 59 -1.85 4.46 -1.20
N SER A 60 -1.73 5.77 -1.01
CA SER A 60 -1.24 6.73 -2.01
C SER A 60 -0.65 7.97 -1.34
N LEU A 61 0.07 8.79 -2.10
CA LEU A 61 0.56 10.09 -1.63
C LEU A 61 -0.62 10.99 -1.21
N ALA A 62 -1.70 11.00 -1.99
CA ALA A 62 -2.88 11.81 -1.69
C ALA A 62 -3.56 11.40 -0.38
N SER A 63 -3.77 10.08 -0.15
CA SER A 63 -4.34 9.58 1.11
C SER A 63 -3.42 9.83 2.31
N ALA A 64 -2.11 9.76 2.15
CA ALA A 64 -1.14 10.09 3.18
C ALA A 64 -1.18 11.58 3.56
N GLN A 65 -1.21 12.47 2.56
CA GLN A 65 -1.34 13.92 2.79
C GLN A 65 -2.66 14.28 3.47
N LYS A 66 -3.77 13.68 3.02
CA LYS A 66 -5.10 13.85 3.64
C LYS A 66 -5.07 13.41 5.10
N ALA A 67 -4.56 12.21 5.39
CA ALA A 67 -4.48 11.67 6.74
C ALA A 67 -3.67 12.57 7.67
N ARG A 68 -2.48 13.03 7.23
CA ARG A 68 -1.66 13.96 8.01
C ARG A 68 -2.32 15.31 8.23
N LYS A 69 -2.95 15.87 7.18
CA LYS A 69 -3.62 17.17 7.26
C LYS A 69 -4.75 17.18 8.29
N ILE A 70 -5.57 16.12 8.31
CA ILE A 70 -6.72 16.02 9.23
C ILE A 70 -6.25 15.68 10.63
N SER A 71 -5.36 14.71 10.80
CA SER A 71 -4.92 14.25 12.12
C SER A 71 -3.89 15.17 12.80
N GLY A 72 -3.19 16.01 12.04
CA GLY A 72 -2.04 16.78 12.55
C GLY A 72 -0.83 15.89 12.89
N ALA A 73 -0.83 14.60 12.50
CA ALA A 73 0.23 13.66 12.82
C ALA A 73 1.56 14.02 12.16
N ASP A 74 2.67 13.67 12.83
CA ASP A 74 4.03 13.95 12.38
C ASP A 74 4.43 13.10 11.16
N GLY A 75 3.82 11.91 11.03
CA GLY A 75 4.08 11.01 9.92
C GLY A 75 2.94 10.02 9.70
N VAL A 76 3.16 9.08 8.79
CA VAL A 76 2.20 8.03 8.46
C VAL A 76 2.79 6.64 8.66
N MET A 77 1.95 5.68 9.05
CA MET A 77 2.26 4.26 9.00
C MET A 77 1.41 3.60 7.92
N ILE A 78 2.04 2.85 7.02
CA ILE A 78 1.36 2.15 5.94
C ILE A 78 1.43 0.65 6.19
N GLY A 79 0.27 0.00 6.19
CA GLY A 79 0.15 -1.46 6.24
C GLY A 79 -0.18 -2.03 4.87
N ARG A 80 -1.42 -2.46 4.70
CA ARG A 80 -1.93 -3.10 3.47
C ARG A 80 -1.72 -2.26 2.20
N GLY A 81 -1.70 -0.93 2.32
CA GLY A 81 -1.46 -0.03 1.19
C GLY A 81 -0.11 -0.23 0.50
N ALA A 82 0.89 -0.81 1.18
CA ALA A 82 2.20 -1.12 0.57
C ALA A 82 2.22 -2.47 -0.18
N ILE A 83 1.21 -3.32 0.01
CA ILE A 83 1.16 -4.64 -0.63
C ILE A 83 0.92 -4.42 -2.14
N GLY A 84 1.82 -4.96 -2.96
CA GLY A 84 1.81 -4.80 -4.41
C GLY A 84 2.35 -3.45 -4.92
N GLN A 85 2.76 -2.55 -4.00
CA GLN A 85 3.40 -1.28 -4.37
C GLN A 85 4.40 -0.81 -3.29
N PRO A 86 5.48 -1.56 -3.01
CA PRO A 86 6.42 -1.18 -1.95
C PRO A 86 7.15 0.14 -2.22
N TRP A 87 7.16 0.62 -3.44
CA TRP A 87 7.71 1.92 -3.83
C TRP A 87 6.94 3.12 -3.25
N ILE A 88 5.74 2.93 -2.68
CA ILE A 88 4.96 3.99 -2.04
C ILE A 88 5.79 4.76 -0.99
N PHE A 89 6.69 4.09 -0.26
CA PHE A 89 7.56 4.75 0.71
C PHE A 89 8.57 5.69 0.05
N ALA A 90 9.09 5.33 -1.13
CA ALA A 90 9.98 6.19 -1.90
C ALA A 90 9.22 7.41 -2.46
N GLU A 91 7.99 7.21 -2.95
CA GLU A 91 7.12 8.29 -3.43
C GLU A 91 6.79 9.28 -2.30
N LEU A 92 6.45 8.78 -1.11
CA LEU A 92 6.21 9.62 0.07
C LEU A 92 7.45 10.39 0.53
N ALA A 93 8.64 9.86 0.27
CA ALA A 93 9.92 10.54 0.50
C ALA A 93 10.32 11.49 -0.64
N GLY A 94 9.42 11.79 -1.59
CA GLY A 94 9.67 12.71 -2.69
C GLY A 94 10.56 12.15 -3.81
N LYS A 95 10.78 10.83 -3.85
CA LYS A 95 11.53 10.21 -4.96
C LYS A 95 10.65 10.18 -6.22
N PRO A 96 11.27 10.20 -7.42
CA PRO A 96 10.54 10.10 -8.68
C PRO A 96 9.68 8.83 -8.75
N LEU A 97 8.51 8.95 -9.39
CA LEU A 97 7.65 7.82 -9.67
C LEU A 97 8.39 6.77 -10.53
N LEU A 98 8.27 5.52 -10.14
CA LEU A 98 8.85 4.43 -10.90
C LEU A 98 8.04 4.14 -12.17
N ASN A 99 8.74 4.03 -13.29
CA ASN A 99 8.13 3.53 -14.51
C ASN A 99 7.81 2.03 -14.40
N ARG A 100 7.00 1.52 -15.34
CA ARG A 100 6.55 0.14 -15.37
C ARG A 100 7.68 -0.88 -15.29
N GLN A 101 8.76 -0.64 -16.05
CA GLN A 101 9.90 -1.55 -16.08
C GLN A 101 10.63 -1.61 -14.73
N GLN A 102 10.75 -0.48 -14.03
CA GLN A 102 11.32 -0.43 -12.69
C GLN A 102 10.44 -1.16 -11.68
N GLN A 103 9.11 -0.99 -11.76
CA GLN A 103 8.16 -1.71 -10.91
C GLN A 103 8.24 -3.23 -11.11
N LEU A 104 8.32 -3.70 -12.36
CA LEU A 104 8.50 -5.12 -12.68
C LEU A 104 9.83 -5.68 -12.17
N LYS A 105 10.92 -4.91 -12.21
CA LYS A 105 12.21 -5.31 -11.61
C LYS A 105 12.10 -5.50 -10.10
N ILE A 106 11.39 -4.62 -9.40
CA ILE A 106 11.14 -4.75 -7.94
C ILE A 106 10.30 -6.00 -7.65
N MET A 107 9.24 -6.22 -8.42
CA MET A 107 8.39 -7.40 -8.30
C MET A 107 9.18 -8.71 -8.48
N LEU A 108 10.01 -8.78 -9.50
CA LEU A 108 10.86 -9.95 -9.75
C LEU A 108 11.90 -10.16 -8.64
N ARG A 109 12.51 -9.08 -8.14
CA ARG A 109 13.43 -9.17 -7.00
C ARG A 109 12.72 -9.68 -5.75
N HIS A 110 11.53 -9.17 -5.46
CA HIS A 110 10.74 -9.58 -4.30
C HIS A 110 10.36 -11.06 -4.39
N LEU A 111 9.94 -11.53 -5.58
CA LEU A 111 9.64 -12.93 -5.84
C LEU A 111 10.85 -13.83 -5.51
N LYS A 112 12.03 -13.51 -6.04
CA LYS A 112 13.26 -14.27 -5.78
C LYS A 112 13.63 -14.30 -4.29
N LEU A 113 13.54 -13.16 -3.61
CA LEU A 113 13.81 -13.07 -2.17
C LEU A 113 12.83 -13.91 -1.34
N MET A 114 11.55 -14.00 -1.72
CA MET A 114 10.60 -14.90 -1.05
C MET A 114 10.96 -16.37 -1.23
N HIS A 115 11.39 -16.77 -2.44
CA HIS A 115 11.83 -18.15 -2.68
C HIS A 115 13.11 -18.48 -1.91
N GLU A 116 14.07 -17.56 -1.85
CA GLU A 116 15.31 -17.71 -1.09
C GLU A 116 15.06 -17.84 0.40
N PHE A 117 14.22 -16.94 0.97
CA PHE A 117 13.99 -16.87 2.41
C PHE A 117 13.14 -18.03 2.95
N TYR A 118 12.06 -18.41 2.22
CA TYR A 118 11.10 -19.44 2.67
C TYR A 118 11.37 -20.82 2.08
N GLY A 119 12.35 -20.95 1.19
CA GLY A 119 12.57 -22.13 0.36
C GLY A 119 11.60 -22.23 -0.83
N PRO A 120 11.91 -23.10 -1.81
CA PRO A 120 11.19 -23.12 -3.09
C PRO A 120 9.71 -23.47 -2.96
N GLU A 121 9.34 -24.42 -2.13
CA GLU A 121 7.95 -24.85 -1.99
C GLU A 121 7.09 -23.83 -1.24
N GLN A 122 7.52 -23.42 -0.04
CA GLN A 122 6.78 -22.47 0.77
C GLN A 122 6.83 -21.08 0.17
N GLY A 123 7.98 -20.65 -0.34
CA GLY A 123 8.18 -19.38 -1.02
C GLY A 123 7.25 -19.23 -2.22
N MET A 124 7.10 -20.28 -3.05
CA MET A 124 6.15 -20.32 -4.16
C MET A 124 4.70 -20.05 -3.70
N ARG A 125 4.27 -20.69 -2.62
CA ARG A 125 2.90 -20.52 -2.09
C ARG A 125 2.68 -19.11 -1.54
N ILE A 126 3.63 -18.58 -0.76
CA ILE A 126 3.59 -17.23 -0.20
C ILE A 126 3.62 -16.18 -1.30
N ALA A 127 4.45 -16.38 -2.34
CA ALA A 127 4.59 -15.46 -3.45
C ALA A 127 3.27 -15.20 -4.19
N ARG A 128 2.39 -16.19 -4.29
CA ARG A 128 1.09 -16.06 -5.00
C ARG A 128 0.31 -14.83 -4.52
N LYS A 129 0.13 -14.67 -3.21
CA LYS A 129 -0.58 -13.53 -2.63
C LYS A 129 0.06 -12.19 -2.98
N HIS A 130 1.38 -12.12 -2.95
CA HIS A 130 2.10 -10.87 -3.23
C HIS A 130 2.08 -10.52 -4.71
N ILE A 131 2.28 -11.52 -5.59
CA ILE A 131 2.26 -11.30 -7.04
C ILE A 131 0.86 -10.93 -7.52
N GLU A 132 -0.20 -11.54 -6.98
CA GLU A 132 -1.58 -11.12 -7.23
C GLU A 132 -1.79 -9.63 -6.94
N ALA A 133 -1.31 -9.16 -5.77
CA ALA A 133 -1.42 -7.76 -5.41
C ALA A 133 -0.64 -6.83 -6.36
N TYR A 134 0.55 -7.23 -6.79
CA TYR A 134 1.30 -6.49 -7.81
C TYR A 134 0.55 -6.44 -9.14
N LEU A 135 0.07 -7.59 -9.62
CA LEU A 135 -0.69 -7.67 -10.88
C LEU A 135 -1.96 -6.81 -10.82
N GLY A 136 -2.67 -6.81 -9.67
CA GLY A 136 -3.82 -5.94 -9.45
C GLY A 136 -3.46 -4.45 -9.55
N ARG A 137 -2.41 -4.01 -8.87
CA ARG A 137 -1.92 -2.61 -8.92
C ARG A 137 -1.44 -2.20 -10.31
N LEU A 138 -0.90 -3.15 -11.04
CA LEU A 138 -0.40 -2.94 -12.40
C LEU A 138 -1.51 -3.03 -13.47
N GLY A 139 -2.78 -3.25 -13.13
CA GLY A 139 -3.87 -3.43 -14.09
C GLY A 139 -3.77 -4.73 -14.89
N ALA A 140 -3.05 -5.72 -14.38
CA ALA A 140 -2.77 -6.99 -15.05
C ALA A 140 -3.43 -8.19 -14.35
N SER A 141 -4.56 -7.99 -13.66
CA SER A 141 -5.27 -9.03 -12.90
C SER A 141 -5.68 -10.24 -13.76
N HIS A 142 -5.85 -10.06 -15.08
CA HIS A 142 -6.14 -11.13 -16.01
C HIS A 142 -5.04 -12.21 -16.07
N LEU A 143 -3.81 -11.86 -15.69
CA LEU A 143 -2.66 -12.78 -15.63
C LEU A 143 -2.58 -13.59 -14.31
N CYS A 144 -3.41 -13.28 -13.32
CA CYS A 144 -3.34 -13.95 -12.02
C CYS A 144 -3.59 -15.46 -12.15
N ARG A 145 -4.57 -15.88 -12.97
CA ARG A 145 -4.88 -17.31 -13.15
C ARG A 145 -3.68 -18.10 -13.68
N GLU A 146 -3.01 -17.57 -14.68
CA GLU A 146 -1.81 -18.18 -15.27
C GLU A 146 -0.69 -18.29 -14.23
N PHE A 147 -0.39 -17.20 -13.51
CA PHE A 147 0.62 -17.23 -12.45
C PHE A 147 0.30 -18.24 -11.34
N MET A 148 -0.98 -18.33 -10.92
CA MET A 148 -1.42 -19.26 -9.87
C MET A 148 -1.31 -20.73 -10.27
N SER A 149 -1.33 -21.07 -11.56
CA SER A 149 -1.18 -22.44 -12.06
C SER A 149 0.26 -22.94 -12.08
N LEU A 150 1.25 -22.05 -11.91
CA LEU A 150 2.66 -22.42 -11.89
C LEU A 150 2.98 -23.27 -10.66
N ASP A 151 3.65 -24.39 -10.86
CA ASP A 151 3.87 -25.44 -9.87
C ASP A 151 5.28 -25.46 -9.27
N SER A 152 6.17 -24.59 -9.72
CA SER A 152 7.53 -24.49 -9.20
C SER A 152 7.99 -23.03 -9.05
N ALA A 153 8.95 -22.81 -8.14
CA ALA A 153 9.59 -21.51 -7.93
C ALA A 153 10.29 -21.01 -9.20
N ASP A 154 10.95 -21.92 -9.92
CA ASP A 154 11.65 -21.58 -11.16
C ASP A 154 10.66 -21.19 -12.26
N ALA A 155 9.55 -21.90 -12.40
CA ALA A 155 8.49 -21.55 -13.35
C ALA A 155 7.95 -20.15 -13.07
N GLN A 156 7.73 -19.77 -11.79
CA GLN A 156 7.30 -18.43 -11.42
C GLN A 156 8.32 -17.35 -11.79
N VAL A 157 9.62 -17.61 -11.59
CA VAL A 157 10.69 -16.65 -11.94
C VAL A 157 10.82 -16.52 -13.45
N VAL A 158 10.77 -17.62 -14.21
CA VAL A 158 10.83 -17.61 -15.67
C VAL A 158 9.64 -16.85 -16.24
N TRP A 159 8.44 -17.18 -15.78
CA TRP A 159 7.20 -16.53 -16.23
C TRP A 159 7.27 -15.01 -16.02
N LEU A 160 7.60 -14.56 -14.81
CA LEU A 160 7.66 -13.13 -14.51
C LEU A 160 8.78 -12.41 -15.28
N SER A 161 9.89 -13.10 -15.53
CA SER A 161 10.99 -12.57 -16.35
C SER A 161 10.57 -12.35 -17.81
N LEU A 162 9.76 -13.25 -18.37
CA LEU A 162 9.21 -13.12 -19.72
C LEU A 162 8.21 -11.96 -19.79
N GLN A 163 7.30 -11.85 -18.80
CA GLN A 163 6.36 -10.72 -18.72
C GLN A 163 7.10 -9.38 -18.63
N SER A 164 8.23 -9.32 -17.91
CA SER A 164 9.02 -8.09 -17.78
C SER A 164 9.71 -7.67 -19.08
N LYS A 165 10.09 -8.62 -19.93
CA LYS A 165 10.65 -8.36 -21.27
C LYS A 165 9.57 -7.96 -22.27
N GLY A 166 8.37 -8.51 -22.14
CA GLY A 166 7.18 -8.18 -22.93
C GLY A 166 6.43 -6.93 -22.45
N ALA A 167 7.06 -6.08 -21.65
CA ALA A 167 6.43 -4.89 -21.05
C ALA A 167 5.76 -3.92 -22.07
N LEU A 168 6.00 -4.09 -23.36
CA LEU A 168 5.31 -3.40 -24.45
C LEU A 168 3.90 -3.95 -24.72
N ALA A 169 3.60 -5.19 -24.36
CA ALA A 169 2.26 -5.77 -24.56
C ALA A 169 1.21 -5.28 -23.53
N PHE A 170 1.65 -4.73 -22.41
CA PHE A 170 0.76 -4.18 -21.38
C PHE A 170 0.27 -2.75 -21.67
N THR A 171 0.81 -2.07 -22.67
CA THR A 171 0.52 -0.65 -22.95
C THR A 171 -0.65 -0.42 -23.90
N SER A 172 -1.20 -1.45 -24.53
CA SER A 172 -2.17 -1.27 -25.62
C SER A 172 -3.61 -1.02 -25.18
N ASN A 173 -3.97 -1.05 -23.88
CA ASN A 173 -5.37 -0.87 -23.45
C ASN A 173 -5.62 0.33 -22.51
N LEU A 174 -4.68 1.24 -22.30
CA LEU A 174 -4.85 2.38 -21.38
C LEU A 174 -5.18 3.72 -22.07
N HIS A 175 -5.35 3.75 -23.40
CA HIS A 175 -5.66 5.00 -24.13
C HIS A 175 -7.15 5.24 -24.40
N VAL A 176 -8.08 4.43 -23.89
CA VAL A 176 -9.51 4.59 -24.22
C VAL A 176 -10.34 5.30 -23.14
N VAL A 177 -9.79 5.62 -21.96
CA VAL A 177 -10.62 6.18 -20.85
C VAL A 177 -10.46 7.68 -20.63
N ASN A 178 -9.59 8.40 -21.36
CA ASN A 178 -9.32 9.83 -21.09
C ASN A 178 -9.93 10.83 -22.08
N GLU A 179 -10.75 10.41 -23.05
CA GLU A 179 -11.38 11.37 -23.98
C GLU A 179 -12.82 11.78 -23.63
N ASP A 180 -13.52 11.05 -22.76
CA ASP A 180 -14.93 11.36 -22.44
C ASP A 180 -15.13 12.48 -21.41
N HIS A 181 -14.08 12.97 -20.75
CA HIS A 181 -14.21 14.07 -19.77
C HIS A 181 -13.97 15.47 -20.31
N LYS A 182 -13.64 15.62 -21.61
CA LYS A 182 -13.41 16.96 -22.20
C LYS A 182 -14.62 17.55 -22.96
N GLN A 183 -15.69 16.80 -23.16
CA GLN A 183 -16.85 17.30 -23.89
C GLN A 183 -18.04 17.78 -23.04
N MET A 184 -17.97 17.72 -21.71
CA MET A 184 -19.08 18.21 -20.86
C MET A 184 -18.87 19.61 -20.24
N ASN A 185 -17.79 20.33 -20.56
CA ASN A 185 -17.52 21.67 -20.01
C ASN A 185 -17.50 22.79 -21.05
N SER A 186 -18.19 22.65 -22.22
CA SER A 186 -18.29 23.72 -23.18
C SER A 186 -19.76 24.04 -23.60
N ALA A 187 -20.72 23.83 -22.70
CA ALA A 187 -22.09 24.27 -22.89
C ALA A 187 -22.73 24.61 -21.53
N ALA A 188 -22.37 25.78 -20.98
CA ALA A 188 -23.21 26.58 -20.08
C ALA A 188 -22.51 27.93 -19.83
#